data_d92ad3ce2216f104814d255160074418
#
_entry.id   d92ad3ce2216f104814d255160074418
#
_cell.length_a   1.000
_cell.length_b   1.000
_cell.length_c   1.000
_cell.angle_alpha   90.00
_cell.angle_beta   90.00
_cell.angle_gamma   90.00
#
_symmetry.space_group_name_H-M   'P 1'
#
loop_
_entity.id
_entity.type
_entity.pdbx_description
1 polymer ?
#
loop_
_entity_poly.entity_id
_entity_poly.type
_entity_poly.pdbx_seq_one_letter_code
_entity_poly.pdbx_strand_id
1 'polypeptide(L)'
;MNNENNIDRVHDDVFNSIKILMEKARNEIAREVNNILVQTYWEIGRIIVEDEQGHSERAEYGKELINDLSRQLTKEYGRGFSRSNLQNMRNLYLSYPICQTLSGKLTWSHYCELLSISDEKKRKFYEKESINANWSVRELKRQIKTSLFERLLLSSGEENKEKVLDLALKGNEINKASDLVKDPYVFEFLGLPEEKPMMESDLEEALIDHIEKFLLELGKGFMYVGSQQRVTLGNTHYYVDMVFYNKILRSYVLIELKTNKLMPEAVGQINMYLNYYKSEVNDEMDNEPIGIILCTDKDGVQAEYALGNLSNKIFASKYTLYIPNRKELEEQVEKVIEKYKEK
;
A
#
# COMPACT_ATOMS: atom_id res chain seq x y z
N MET A 1 38.87 24.20 -28.62
CA MET A 1 38.15 23.01 -28.14
C MET A 1 37.19 23.24 -26.92
N ASN A 2 37.19 24.42 -26.27
CA ASN A 2 36.32 24.65 -25.08
C ASN A 2 34.97 25.33 -25.38
N ASN A 3 34.69 25.82 -26.57
CA ASN A 3 33.44 26.54 -26.87
C ASN A 3 32.30 25.62 -27.38
N GLU A 4 32.59 24.54 -28.09
CA GLU A 4 31.58 23.64 -28.63
C GLU A 4 30.89 22.84 -27.51
N ASN A 5 31.65 22.33 -26.52
CA ASN A 5 31.10 21.63 -25.34
C ASN A 5 30.18 22.48 -24.43
N ASN A 6 30.29 23.81 -24.51
CA ASN A 6 29.48 24.72 -23.71
C ASN A 6 28.16 25.06 -24.41
N ILE A 7 28.16 25.10 -25.75
CA ILE A 7 26.97 25.34 -26.56
C ILE A 7 26.05 24.12 -26.53
N ASP A 8 26.59 22.90 -26.64
CA ASP A 8 25.81 21.67 -26.55
C ASP A 8 25.13 21.50 -25.18
N ARG A 9 25.83 21.80 -24.07
CA ARG A 9 25.24 21.79 -22.73
C ARG A 9 24.10 22.80 -22.56
N VAL A 10 24.23 24.00 -23.08
CA VAL A 10 23.18 25.03 -23.01
C VAL A 10 21.96 24.61 -23.84
N HIS A 11 22.18 23.97 -25.01
CA HIS A 11 21.06 23.43 -25.81
C HIS A 11 20.36 22.29 -25.13
N ASP A 12 21.08 21.39 -24.45
CA ASP A 12 20.52 20.29 -23.65
C ASP A 12 19.70 20.80 -22.45
N ASP A 13 20.18 21.83 -21.77
CA ASP A 13 19.45 22.45 -20.64
C ASP A 13 18.14 23.11 -21.10
N VAL A 14 18.16 23.82 -22.24
CA VAL A 14 16.96 24.42 -22.83
C VAL A 14 15.99 23.34 -23.29
N PHE A 15 16.47 22.30 -23.96
CA PHE A 15 15.65 21.16 -24.40
C PHE A 15 14.98 20.46 -23.18
N ASN A 16 15.75 20.17 -22.12
CA ASN A 16 15.24 19.55 -20.92
C ASN A 16 14.20 20.44 -20.20
N SER A 17 14.41 21.76 -20.15
CA SER A 17 13.46 22.71 -19.61
C SER A 17 12.15 22.73 -20.39
N ILE A 18 12.20 22.72 -21.72
CA ILE A 18 11.02 22.63 -22.58
C ILE A 18 10.31 21.29 -22.39
N LYS A 19 11.06 20.17 -22.33
CA LYS A 19 10.52 18.83 -22.08
C LYS A 19 9.73 18.78 -20.77
N ILE A 20 10.31 19.28 -19.68
CA ILE A 20 9.64 19.35 -18.36
C ILE A 20 8.36 20.17 -18.45
N LEU A 21 8.39 21.33 -19.12
CA LEU A 21 7.22 22.18 -19.30
C LEU A 21 6.11 21.46 -20.08
N MET A 22 6.47 20.76 -21.16
CA MET A 22 5.53 20.01 -22.00
C MET A 22 4.93 18.82 -21.24
N GLU A 23 5.74 18.09 -20.46
CA GLU A 23 5.27 17.00 -19.61
C GLU A 23 4.31 17.52 -18.52
N LYS A 24 4.63 18.65 -17.89
CA LYS A 24 3.75 19.30 -16.91
C LYS A 24 2.39 19.67 -17.53
N ALA A 25 2.40 20.34 -18.69
CA ALA A 25 1.18 20.72 -19.39
C ALA A 25 0.32 19.52 -19.79
N ARG A 26 0.94 18.43 -20.30
CA ARG A 26 0.23 17.19 -20.63
C ARG A 26 -0.41 16.55 -19.41
N ASN A 27 0.31 16.52 -18.29
CA ASN A 27 -0.21 15.96 -17.03
C ASN A 27 -1.37 16.78 -16.48
N GLU A 28 -1.31 18.11 -16.56
CA GLU A 28 -2.39 19.00 -16.15
C GLU A 28 -3.64 18.80 -17.01
N ILE A 29 -3.50 18.74 -18.33
CA ILE A 29 -4.62 18.49 -19.27
C ILE A 29 -5.23 17.10 -18.96
N ALA A 30 -4.42 16.06 -18.87
CA ALA A 30 -4.91 14.71 -18.60
C ALA A 30 -5.67 14.64 -17.28
N ARG A 31 -5.19 15.35 -16.26
CA ARG A 31 -5.85 15.44 -14.94
C ARG A 31 -7.19 16.16 -15.03
N GLU A 32 -7.25 17.28 -15.76
CA GLU A 32 -8.49 18.04 -15.92
C GLU A 32 -9.54 17.27 -16.70
N VAL A 33 -9.15 16.64 -17.81
CA VAL A 33 -10.04 15.76 -18.60
C VAL A 33 -10.61 14.64 -17.74
N ASN A 34 -9.74 14.00 -16.91
CA ASN A 34 -10.17 12.94 -16.01
C ASN A 34 -11.15 13.46 -14.95
N ASN A 35 -10.91 14.64 -14.38
CA ASN A 35 -11.78 15.26 -13.40
C ASN A 35 -13.17 15.52 -13.97
N ILE A 36 -13.26 16.14 -15.14
CA ILE A 36 -14.50 16.39 -15.86
C ILE A 36 -15.24 15.06 -16.14
N LEU A 37 -14.50 14.03 -16.57
CA LEU A 37 -15.10 12.72 -16.86
C LEU A 37 -15.72 12.09 -15.61
N VAL A 38 -15.02 12.10 -14.48
CA VAL A 38 -15.54 11.54 -13.21
C VAL A 38 -16.76 12.31 -12.74
N GLN A 39 -16.74 13.63 -12.81
CA GLN A 39 -17.90 14.47 -12.47
C GLN A 39 -19.09 14.19 -13.39
N THR A 40 -18.86 14.05 -14.70
CA THR A 40 -19.91 13.68 -15.66
C THR A 40 -20.52 12.31 -15.32
N TYR A 41 -19.69 11.33 -14.98
CA TYR A 41 -20.18 10.01 -14.59
C TYR A 41 -20.95 10.03 -13.28
N TRP A 42 -20.56 10.87 -12.33
CA TRP A 42 -21.33 11.10 -11.11
C TRP A 42 -22.71 11.71 -11.41
N GLU A 43 -22.79 12.72 -12.29
CA GLU A 43 -24.06 13.33 -12.71
C GLU A 43 -24.98 12.33 -13.45
N ILE A 44 -24.41 11.48 -14.31
CA ILE A 44 -25.16 10.39 -14.94
C ILE A 44 -25.71 9.44 -13.87
N GLY A 45 -24.89 9.08 -12.88
CA GLY A 45 -25.32 8.26 -11.74
C GLY A 45 -26.46 8.91 -10.96
N ARG A 46 -26.39 10.22 -10.72
CA ARG A 46 -27.44 11.00 -10.06
C ARG A 46 -28.77 10.92 -10.83
N ILE A 47 -28.73 11.19 -12.13
CA ILE A 47 -29.92 11.13 -13.00
C ILE A 47 -30.58 9.75 -12.95
N ILE A 48 -29.78 8.67 -13.02
CA ILE A 48 -30.29 7.30 -12.95
C ILE A 48 -30.96 7.04 -11.60
N VAL A 49 -30.35 7.43 -10.48
CA VAL A 49 -30.88 7.16 -9.13
C VAL A 49 -32.15 8.00 -8.87
N GLU A 50 -32.18 9.26 -9.30
CA GLU A 50 -33.33 10.13 -9.13
C GLU A 50 -34.55 9.61 -9.94
N ASP A 51 -34.32 9.10 -11.15
CA ASP A 51 -35.38 8.47 -11.95
C ASP A 51 -35.88 7.16 -11.31
N GLU A 52 -34.99 6.31 -10.81
CA GLU A 52 -35.36 5.10 -10.06
C GLU A 52 -36.22 5.42 -8.82
N GLN A 53 -35.89 6.49 -8.08
CA GLN A 53 -36.64 6.91 -6.89
C GLN A 53 -38.02 7.43 -7.23
N GLY A 54 -38.20 8.09 -8.40
CA GLY A 54 -39.50 8.53 -8.92
C GLY A 54 -40.45 7.37 -9.28
N HIS A 55 -39.88 6.17 -9.48
CA HIS A 55 -40.63 4.99 -9.94
C HIS A 55 -40.46 3.78 -8.96
N SER A 56 -40.39 4.05 -7.66
CA SER A 56 -39.93 3.14 -6.59
C SER A 56 -40.76 1.84 -6.39
N GLU A 57 -41.87 1.63 -7.08
CA GLU A 57 -42.69 0.42 -6.90
C GLU A 57 -42.19 -0.83 -7.65
N ARG A 58 -41.12 -0.76 -8.46
CA ARG A 58 -40.63 -1.90 -9.25
C ARG A 58 -39.14 -2.03 -9.27
N ALA A 59 -38.60 -3.00 -8.52
CA ALA A 59 -37.16 -3.39 -8.59
C ALA A 59 -36.72 -3.85 -10.00
N GLU A 60 -37.64 -4.31 -10.85
CA GLU A 60 -37.38 -4.64 -12.25
C GLU A 60 -37.14 -3.40 -13.10
N TYR A 61 -37.81 -2.27 -12.80
CA TYR A 61 -37.68 -1.01 -13.55
C TYR A 61 -36.23 -0.56 -13.67
N GLY A 62 -35.47 -0.53 -12.56
CA GLY A 62 -34.08 -0.09 -12.59
C GLY A 62 -33.14 -0.98 -13.44
N LYS A 63 -33.43 -2.30 -13.53
CA LYS A 63 -32.66 -3.20 -14.41
C LYS A 63 -32.99 -2.96 -15.89
N GLU A 64 -34.25 -2.75 -16.21
CA GLU A 64 -34.69 -2.41 -17.58
C GLU A 64 -34.17 -1.06 -18.03
N LEU A 65 -34.26 -0.03 -17.18
CA LEU A 65 -33.73 1.31 -17.42
C LEU A 65 -32.20 1.26 -17.77
N ILE A 66 -31.39 0.62 -16.95
CA ILE A 66 -29.95 0.52 -17.23
C ILE A 66 -29.64 -0.23 -18.53
N ASN A 67 -30.42 -1.28 -18.86
CA ASN A 67 -30.26 -2.01 -20.11
C ASN A 67 -30.61 -1.15 -21.34
N ASP A 68 -31.69 -0.40 -21.25
CA ASP A 68 -32.14 0.48 -22.33
C ASP A 68 -31.21 1.66 -22.54
N LEU A 69 -30.79 2.33 -21.44
CA LEU A 69 -29.77 3.38 -21.47
C LEU A 69 -28.45 2.88 -22.06
N SER A 70 -28.01 1.70 -21.66
CA SER A 70 -26.78 1.11 -22.21
C SER A 70 -26.85 0.94 -23.71
N ARG A 71 -27.98 0.43 -24.24
CA ARG A 71 -28.19 0.22 -25.67
C ARG A 71 -28.21 1.53 -26.45
N GLN A 72 -28.93 2.53 -25.96
CA GLN A 72 -29.10 3.82 -26.63
C GLN A 72 -27.78 4.62 -26.58
N LEU A 73 -27.18 4.78 -25.40
CA LEU A 73 -25.95 5.57 -25.21
C LEU A 73 -24.73 4.93 -25.89
N THR A 74 -24.66 3.58 -25.92
CA THR A 74 -23.59 2.90 -26.66
C THR A 74 -23.72 3.11 -28.16
N LYS A 75 -24.93 3.15 -28.68
CA LYS A 75 -25.20 3.44 -30.11
C LYS A 75 -24.78 4.87 -30.49
N GLU A 76 -25.02 5.83 -29.61
CA GLU A 76 -24.79 7.26 -29.87
C GLU A 76 -23.37 7.71 -29.53
N TYR A 77 -22.85 7.28 -28.37
CA TYR A 77 -21.56 7.77 -27.80
C TYR A 77 -20.45 6.69 -27.75
N GLY A 78 -20.76 5.45 -28.10
CA GLY A 78 -19.76 4.37 -28.14
C GLY A 78 -19.59 3.59 -26.85
N ARG A 79 -18.40 2.93 -26.69
CA ARG A 79 -18.17 1.86 -25.70
C ARG A 79 -18.19 2.28 -24.23
N GLY A 80 -18.18 3.55 -23.90
CA GLY A 80 -18.12 4.07 -22.52
C GLY A 80 -19.40 3.80 -21.68
N PHE A 81 -20.49 3.35 -22.30
CA PHE A 81 -21.81 3.24 -21.68
C PHE A 81 -22.33 1.80 -21.58
N SER A 82 -21.43 0.83 -21.35
CA SER A 82 -21.83 -0.54 -21.07
C SER A 82 -22.68 -0.60 -19.79
N ARG A 83 -23.53 -1.65 -19.69
CA ARG A 83 -24.36 -1.90 -18.50
C ARG A 83 -23.55 -1.84 -17.19
N SER A 84 -22.40 -2.50 -17.15
CA SER A 84 -21.53 -2.49 -15.95
C SER A 84 -21.00 -1.10 -15.64
N ASN A 85 -20.68 -0.29 -16.66
CA ASN A 85 -20.18 1.06 -16.46
C ASN A 85 -21.29 2.00 -15.94
N LEU A 86 -22.51 1.91 -16.48
CA LEU A 86 -23.68 2.65 -15.96
C LEU A 86 -24.01 2.24 -14.51
N GLN A 87 -23.90 0.95 -14.19
CA GLN A 87 -24.05 0.48 -12.82
C GLN A 87 -22.97 1.06 -11.88
N ASN A 88 -21.73 1.19 -12.35
CA ASN A 88 -20.67 1.84 -11.58
C ASN A 88 -20.92 3.35 -11.41
N MET A 89 -21.46 4.04 -12.43
CA MET A 89 -21.86 5.46 -12.32
C MET A 89 -22.96 5.64 -11.27
N ARG A 90 -23.98 4.77 -11.30
CA ARG A 90 -25.03 4.72 -10.28
C ARG A 90 -24.47 4.51 -8.88
N ASN A 91 -23.58 3.52 -8.73
CA ASN A 91 -22.94 3.21 -7.46
C ASN A 91 -22.02 4.34 -6.98
N LEU A 92 -21.38 5.08 -7.90
CA LEU A 92 -20.58 6.26 -7.57
C LEU A 92 -21.42 7.31 -6.86
N TYR A 93 -22.56 7.66 -7.42
CA TYR A 93 -23.47 8.62 -6.79
C TYR A 93 -23.96 8.15 -5.40
N LEU A 94 -24.36 6.87 -5.28
CA LEU A 94 -24.81 6.32 -4.00
C LEU A 94 -23.72 6.27 -2.93
N SER A 95 -22.47 6.06 -3.33
CA SER A 95 -21.33 5.97 -2.41
C SER A 95 -20.72 7.33 -2.07
N TYR A 96 -20.87 8.30 -2.95
CA TYR A 96 -20.35 9.67 -2.82
C TYR A 96 -21.45 10.68 -3.12
N PRO A 97 -22.39 10.91 -2.18
CA PRO A 97 -23.58 11.75 -2.44
C PRO A 97 -23.23 13.22 -2.69
N ILE A 98 -22.02 13.65 -2.39
CA ILE A 98 -21.55 15.02 -2.63
C ILE A 98 -20.42 14.98 -3.68
N CYS A 99 -20.67 15.50 -4.87
CA CYS A 99 -19.71 15.52 -5.99
C CYS A 99 -18.35 16.15 -5.62
N GLN A 100 -18.36 17.21 -4.82
CA GLN A 100 -17.13 17.90 -4.38
C GLN A 100 -16.22 17.04 -3.51
N THR A 101 -16.71 15.94 -2.96
CA THR A 101 -15.87 14.99 -2.18
C THR A 101 -15.02 14.09 -3.07
N LEU A 102 -15.29 14.01 -4.36
CA LEU A 102 -14.51 13.24 -5.32
C LEU A 102 -13.13 13.88 -5.52
N SER A 103 -12.09 13.08 -5.39
CA SER A 103 -10.71 13.55 -5.56
C SER A 103 -10.35 13.65 -7.05
N GLY A 104 -9.94 14.82 -7.49
CA GLY A 104 -9.36 15.02 -8.84
C GLY A 104 -8.00 14.31 -9.07
N LYS A 105 -7.46 13.64 -8.04
CA LYS A 105 -6.24 12.82 -8.15
C LYS A 105 -6.52 11.38 -8.58
N LEU A 106 -7.77 10.91 -8.45
CA LEU A 106 -8.17 9.56 -8.80
C LEU A 106 -8.84 9.52 -10.17
N THR A 107 -8.54 8.49 -10.95
CA THR A 107 -9.17 8.26 -12.26
C THR A 107 -10.48 7.48 -12.09
N TRP A 108 -11.31 7.49 -13.13
CA TRP A 108 -12.52 6.65 -13.19
C TRP A 108 -12.23 5.18 -12.85
N SER A 109 -11.12 4.64 -13.36
CA SER A 109 -10.73 3.26 -13.08
C SER A 109 -10.39 3.02 -11.61
N HIS A 110 -9.85 4.01 -10.88
CA HIS A 110 -9.68 3.90 -9.43
C HIS A 110 -11.04 3.83 -8.73
N TYR A 111 -11.98 4.69 -9.10
CA TYR A 111 -13.33 4.64 -8.53
C TYR A 111 -14.03 3.31 -8.80
N CYS A 112 -13.89 2.72 -9.99
CA CYS A 112 -14.45 1.39 -10.29
C CYS A 112 -13.90 0.30 -9.34
N GLU A 113 -12.60 0.31 -9.00
CA GLU A 113 -12.02 -0.62 -8.03
C GLU A 113 -12.51 -0.32 -6.61
N LEU A 114 -12.58 0.94 -6.20
CA LEU A 114 -13.08 1.36 -4.88
C LEU A 114 -14.54 0.98 -4.67
N LEU A 115 -15.39 1.10 -5.69
CA LEU A 115 -16.81 0.74 -5.63
C LEU A 115 -17.07 -0.76 -5.46
N SER A 116 -16.05 -1.61 -5.69
CA SER A 116 -16.13 -3.05 -5.37
C SER A 116 -16.07 -3.34 -3.87
N ILE A 117 -15.70 -2.34 -3.05
CA ILE A 117 -15.56 -2.47 -1.59
C ILE A 117 -16.87 -1.98 -0.96
N SER A 118 -17.62 -2.92 -0.35
CA SER A 118 -18.89 -2.61 0.31
C SER A 118 -18.74 -1.83 1.62
N ASP A 119 -17.72 -2.13 2.42
CA ASP A 119 -17.44 -1.43 3.67
C ASP A 119 -16.94 -0.01 3.40
N GLU A 120 -17.66 0.98 3.94
CA GLU A 120 -17.37 2.41 3.72
C GLU A 120 -16.02 2.83 4.31
N LYS A 121 -15.66 2.34 5.51
CA LYS A 121 -14.41 2.71 6.18
C LYS A 121 -13.22 2.14 5.42
N LYS A 122 -13.32 0.88 5.00
CA LYS A 122 -12.33 0.21 4.18
C LYS A 122 -12.17 0.90 2.81
N ARG A 123 -13.27 1.28 2.16
CA ARG A 123 -13.24 2.04 0.90
C ARG A 123 -12.55 3.39 1.08
N LYS A 124 -12.88 4.15 2.13
CA LYS A 124 -12.22 5.42 2.47
C LYS A 124 -10.73 5.26 2.72
N PHE A 125 -10.31 4.19 3.42
CA PHE A 125 -8.91 3.87 3.61
C PHE A 125 -8.17 3.72 2.27
N TYR A 126 -8.68 2.85 1.37
CA TYR A 126 -8.03 2.63 0.08
C TYR A 126 -8.03 3.88 -0.81
N GLU A 127 -9.08 4.70 -0.72
CA GLU A 127 -9.14 6.00 -1.39
C GLU A 127 -8.03 6.93 -0.89
N LYS A 128 -7.89 7.09 0.43
CA LYS A 128 -6.83 7.91 1.05
C LYS A 128 -5.43 7.41 0.71
N GLU A 129 -5.21 6.11 0.81
CA GLU A 129 -3.92 5.51 0.47
C GLU A 129 -3.56 5.70 -1.00
N SER A 130 -4.52 5.52 -1.91
CA SER A 130 -4.30 5.77 -3.34
C SER A 130 -3.87 7.21 -3.62
N ILE A 131 -4.47 8.18 -2.92
CA ILE A 131 -4.12 9.60 -3.04
C ILE A 131 -2.75 9.89 -2.41
N ASN A 132 -2.52 9.40 -1.19
CA ASN A 132 -1.34 9.73 -0.39
C ASN A 132 -0.06 9.08 -0.95
N ALA A 133 -0.17 7.84 -1.45
CA ALA A 133 0.93 7.09 -2.02
C ALA A 133 1.00 7.17 -3.55
N ASN A 134 0.07 7.92 -4.18
CA ASN A 134 -0.06 8.05 -5.64
C ASN A 134 -0.09 6.69 -6.35
N TRP A 135 -0.89 5.77 -5.83
CA TRP A 135 -1.01 4.45 -6.42
C TRP A 135 -1.57 4.48 -7.84
N SER A 136 -1.06 3.62 -8.69
CA SER A 136 -1.71 3.26 -9.94
C SER A 136 -2.94 2.39 -9.67
N VAL A 137 -3.85 2.29 -10.64
CA VAL A 137 -5.01 1.36 -10.56
C VAL A 137 -4.55 -0.08 -10.30
N ARG A 138 -3.42 -0.48 -10.91
CA ARG A 138 -2.84 -1.82 -10.72
C ARG A 138 -2.39 -2.03 -9.27
N GLU A 139 -1.75 -1.04 -8.68
CA GLU A 139 -1.32 -1.08 -7.29
C GLU A 139 -2.51 -1.09 -6.33
N LEU A 140 -3.48 -0.19 -6.52
CA LEU A 140 -4.73 -0.20 -5.74
C LEU A 140 -5.40 -1.59 -5.75
N LYS A 141 -5.53 -2.18 -6.94
CA LYS A 141 -6.11 -3.52 -7.09
C LYS A 141 -5.32 -4.60 -6.35
N ARG A 142 -3.99 -4.53 -6.40
CA ARG A 142 -3.11 -5.42 -5.65
C ARG A 142 -3.33 -5.26 -4.14
N GLN A 143 -3.32 -4.03 -3.62
CA GLN A 143 -3.48 -3.76 -2.20
C GLN A 143 -4.85 -4.18 -1.67
N ILE A 144 -5.92 -4.02 -2.45
CA ILE A 144 -7.26 -4.55 -2.13
C ILE A 144 -7.22 -6.08 -2.09
N LYS A 145 -6.60 -6.72 -3.10
CA LYS A 145 -6.53 -8.17 -3.21
C LYS A 145 -5.72 -8.80 -2.08
N THR A 146 -4.64 -8.17 -1.66
CA THR A 146 -3.78 -8.62 -0.55
C THR A 146 -4.28 -8.18 0.82
N SER A 147 -5.46 -7.58 0.90
CA SER A 147 -6.11 -7.19 2.17
C SER A 147 -5.24 -6.29 3.06
N LEU A 148 -4.64 -5.25 2.47
CA LEU A 148 -3.74 -4.34 3.20
C LEU A 148 -4.39 -3.74 4.44
N PHE A 149 -5.68 -3.37 4.38
CA PHE A 149 -6.40 -2.79 5.50
C PHE A 149 -6.39 -3.72 6.73
N GLU A 150 -6.72 -4.99 6.53
CA GLU A 150 -6.74 -6.01 7.57
C GLU A 150 -5.34 -6.27 8.14
N ARG A 151 -4.33 -6.34 7.29
CA ARG A 151 -2.93 -6.57 7.69
C ARG A 151 -2.36 -5.42 8.53
N LEU A 152 -2.75 -4.20 8.27
CA LEU A 152 -2.39 -3.04 9.11
C LEU A 152 -3.11 -3.06 10.47
N LEU A 153 -4.33 -3.55 10.52
CA LEU A 153 -5.05 -3.71 11.78
C LEU A 153 -4.44 -4.83 12.64
N LEU A 154 -4.07 -5.95 12.03
CA LEU A 154 -3.44 -7.07 12.75
C LEU A 154 -2.07 -6.71 13.32
N SER A 155 -1.31 -5.83 12.66
CA SER A 155 -0.01 -5.38 13.15
C SER A 155 -0.08 -4.39 14.32
N SER A 156 -1.24 -3.77 14.55
CA SER A 156 -1.38 -2.63 15.47
C SER A 156 -1.68 -3.02 16.93
N GLY A 157 -1.95 -4.31 17.24
CA GLY A 157 -2.20 -4.76 18.62
C GLY A 157 -3.50 -4.18 19.24
N GLU A 158 -3.44 -3.76 20.51
CA GLU A 158 -4.60 -3.42 21.35
C GLU A 158 -5.42 -2.16 20.93
N GLU A 159 -4.89 -1.27 20.12
CA GLU A 159 -5.50 0.03 19.76
C GLU A 159 -6.49 -0.03 18.57
N ASN A 160 -7.03 -1.21 18.25
CA ASN A 160 -7.69 -1.49 16.97
C ASN A 160 -8.91 -0.62 16.60
N LYS A 161 -9.74 -0.15 17.56
CA LYS A 161 -10.93 0.65 17.18
C LYS A 161 -10.59 2.06 16.71
N GLU A 162 -9.69 2.72 17.42
CA GLU A 162 -9.22 4.06 17.02
C GLU A 162 -8.41 3.96 15.73
N LYS A 163 -7.59 2.91 15.59
CA LYS A 163 -6.82 2.66 14.37
C LYS A 163 -7.70 2.46 13.14
N VAL A 164 -8.84 1.76 13.24
CA VAL A 164 -9.81 1.62 12.14
C VAL A 164 -10.33 2.98 11.67
N LEU A 165 -10.66 3.86 12.60
CA LEU A 165 -11.16 5.20 12.28
C LEU A 165 -10.04 6.08 11.69
N ASP A 166 -8.85 6.02 12.28
CA ASP A 166 -7.70 6.78 11.79
C ASP A 166 -7.29 6.33 10.38
N LEU A 167 -7.21 5.03 10.13
CA LEU A 167 -6.93 4.50 8.79
C LEU A 167 -7.99 4.95 7.77
N ALA A 168 -9.28 4.95 8.14
CA ALA A 168 -10.34 5.38 7.24
C ALA A 168 -10.30 6.89 6.95
N LEU A 169 -9.89 7.71 7.92
CA LEU A 169 -9.90 9.18 7.80
C LEU A 169 -8.62 9.73 7.18
N LYS A 170 -7.47 9.15 7.55
CA LYS A 170 -6.13 9.69 7.23
C LYS A 170 -5.32 8.79 6.28
N GLY A 171 -5.68 7.50 6.20
CA GLY A 171 -4.84 6.47 5.62
C GLY A 171 -3.75 6.01 6.60
N ASN A 172 -2.76 5.26 6.12
CA ASN A 172 -1.63 4.86 6.95
C ASN A 172 -0.62 6.03 7.03
N GLU A 173 -0.75 6.85 8.07
CA GLU A 173 0.26 7.87 8.43
C GLU A 173 1.39 7.20 9.21
N ILE A 174 2.63 7.51 8.82
CA ILE A 174 3.83 6.97 9.46
C ILE A 174 4.36 8.01 10.43
N ASN A 175 4.11 7.80 11.72
CA ASN A 175 4.54 8.68 12.81
C ASN A 175 5.55 8.00 13.74
N LYS A 176 5.49 6.67 13.85
CA LYS A 176 6.35 5.85 14.71
C LYS A 176 6.76 4.55 14.00
N ALA A 177 7.76 3.89 14.53
CA ALA A 177 8.31 2.67 13.93
C ALA A 177 7.28 1.54 13.71
N SER A 178 6.34 1.37 14.64
CA SER A 178 5.26 0.38 14.50
C SER A 178 4.32 0.63 13.32
N ASP A 179 4.23 1.85 12.80
CA ASP A 179 3.38 2.18 11.66
C ASP A 179 3.96 1.67 10.32
N LEU A 180 5.24 1.28 10.31
CA LEU A 180 5.88 0.64 9.16
C LEU A 180 5.49 -0.83 9.01
N VAL A 181 5.04 -1.46 10.09
CA VAL A 181 4.86 -2.92 10.16
C VAL A 181 3.52 -3.34 9.61
N LYS A 182 3.52 -4.45 8.89
CA LYS A 182 2.33 -5.17 8.41
C LYS A 182 2.39 -6.61 8.88
N ASP A 183 1.27 -7.24 9.09
CA ASP A 183 1.22 -8.64 9.51
C ASP A 183 0.02 -9.37 8.89
N PRO A 184 0.28 -10.31 7.96
CA PRO A 184 1.57 -10.66 7.37
C PRO A 184 2.04 -9.70 6.25
N TYR A 185 3.33 -9.75 5.90
CA TYR A 185 3.81 -9.29 4.59
C TYR A 185 3.43 -10.29 3.50
N VAL A 186 3.18 -9.84 2.27
CA VAL A 186 2.70 -10.69 1.18
C VAL A 186 3.66 -10.62 -0.01
N PHE A 187 4.32 -11.72 -0.30
CA PHE A 187 5.36 -11.84 -1.33
C PHE A 187 4.90 -12.67 -2.54
N GLU A 188 3.60 -12.65 -2.86
CA GLU A 188 3.00 -13.36 -3.99
C GLU A 188 3.65 -13.03 -5.34
N PHE A 189 4.27 -11.85 -5.42
CA PHE A 189 4.94 -11.37 -6.62
C PHE A 189 6.25 -12.12 -6.95
N LEU A 190 6.75 -12.92 -6.00
CA LEU A 190 7.93 -13.77 -6.22
C LEU A 190 7.56 -14.99 -7.07
N GLY A 191 6.29 -15.43 -7.07
CA GLY A 191 5.83 -16.61 -7.81
C GLY A 191 6.45 -17.92 -7.30
N LEU A 192 6.93 -17.94 -6.04
CA LEU A 192 7.56 -19.09 -5.43
C LEU A 192 6.51 -20.11 -4.94
N PRO A 193 6.78 -21.43 -5.01
CA PRO A 193 5.84 -22.45 -4.55
C PRO A 193 5.77 -22.47 -3.01
N GLU A 194 4.56 -22.68 -2.48
CA GLU A 194 4.28 -22.70 -1.04
C GLU A 194 4.94 -23.87 -0.28
N GLU A 195 5.09 -25.01 -0.97
CA GLU A 195 5.39 -26.30 -0.32
C GLU A 195 6.87 -26.69 -0.31
N LYS A 196 7.76 -25.91 -0.91
CA LYS A 196 9.19 -26.25 -0.94
C LYS A 196 9.95 -25.60 0.21
N PRO A 197 10.75 -26.35 0.99
CA PRO A 197 11.72 -25.75 1.89
C PRO A 197 12.62 -24.81 1.09
N MET A 198 12.61 -23.55 1.45
CA MET A 198 13.43 -22.51 0.84
C MET A 198 14.56 -22.13 1.77
N MET A 199 15.74 -21.93 1.22
CA MET A 199 16.86 -21.36 1.99
C MET A 199 16.64 -19.85 2.15
N GLU A 200 17.18 -19.28 3.23
CA GLU A 200 17.10 -17.82 3.47
C GLU A 200 17.77 -17.04 2.32
N SER A 201 18.90 -17.56 1.80
CA SER A 201 19.60 -17.00 0.64
C SER A 201 18.73 -16.93 -0.62
N ASP A 202 17.91 -17.96 -0.89
CA ASP A 202 17.07 -18.01 -2.08
C ASP A 202 15.93 -16.99 -1.99
N LEU A 203 15.36 -16.82 -0.79
CA LEU A 203 14.34 -15.81 -0.52
C LEU A 203 14.92 -14.40 -0.65
N GLU A 204 16.11 -14.17 -0.10
CA GLU A 204 16.80 -12.89 -0.20
C GLU A 204 17.08 -12.52 -1.66
N GLU A 205 17.68 -13.43 -2.44
CA GLU A 205 17.96 -13.23 -3.86
C GLU A 205 16.67 -12.90 -4.64
N ALA A 206 15.59 -13.65 -4.41
CA ALA A 206 14.31 -13.40 -5.05
C ALA A 206 13.71 -12.03 -4.68
N LEU A 207 13.86 -11.56 -3.45
CA LEU A 207 13.43 -10.22 -3.01
C LEU A 207 14.26 -9.12 -3.63
N ILE A 208 15.57 -9.32 -3.78
CA ILE A 208 16.47 -8.37 -4.44
C ILE A 208 16.15 -8.26 -5.92
N ASP A 209 15.94 -9.38 -6.62
CA ASP A 209 15.53 -9.41 -8.02
C ASP A 209 14.19 -8.71 -8.28
N HIS A 210 13.34 -8.64 -7.26
CA HIS A 210 12.04 -7.99 -7.32
C HIS A 210 11.96 -6.77 -6.38
N ILE A 211 13.08 -6.07 -6.17
CA ILE A 211 13.20 -4.99 -5.19
C ILE A 211 12.13 -3.89 -5.34
N GLU A 212 11.73 -3.55 -6.57
CA GLU A 212 10.68 -2.56 -6.80
C GLU A 212 9.34 -3.00 -6.19
N LYS A 213 8.98 -4.29 -6.36
CA LYS A 213 7.74 -4.84 -5.80
C LYS A 213 7.85 -4.99 -4.28
N PHE A 214 9.04 -5.32 -3.79
CA PHE A 214 9.29 -5.39 -2.36
C PHE A 214 9.18 -4.00 -1.70
N LEU A 215 9.72 -2.96 -2.31
CA LEU A 215 9.54 -1.58 -1.84
C LEU A 215 8.08 -1.15 -1.81
N LEU A 216 7.27 -1.54 -2.80
CA LEU A 216 5.82 -1.30 -2.79
C LEU A 216 5.14 -2.06 -1.65
N GLU A 217 5.58 -3.29 -1.36
CA GLU A 217 5.07 -4.05 -0.23
C GLU A 217 5.52 -3.45 1.10
N LEU A 218 6.76 -3.00 1.25
CA LEU A 218 7.23 -2.29 2.45
C LEU A 218 6.41 -1.01 2.70
N GLY A 219 6.15 -0.23 1.66
CA GLY A 219 5.27 0.94 1.71
C GLY A 219 5.99 2.27 1.65
N LYS A 220 5.39 3.31 2.29
CA LYS A 220 5.82 4.71 2.14
C LYS A 220 7.19 4.99 2.75
N GLY A 221 7.97 5.77 2.03
CA GLY A 221 9.20 6.37 2.55
C GLY A 221 10.42 5.47 2.52
N PHE A 222 10.30 4.20 2.17
CA PHE A 222 11.43 3.29 2.07
C PHE A 222 12.33 3.59 0.86
N MET A 223 13.63 3.54 1.12
CA MET A 223 14.70 3.66 0.13
C MET A 223 15.66 2.49 0.35
N TYR A 224 15.98 1.75 -0.70
CA TYR A 224 16.91 0.63 -0.62
C TYR A 224 18.34 1.14 -0.51
N VAL A 225 19.07 0.67 0.51
CA VAL A 225 20.47 1.00 0.77
C VAL A 225 21.37 -0.11 0.24
N GLY A 226 21.04 -1.38 0.54
CA GLY A 226 21.81 -2.53 0.08
C GLY A 226 21.40 -3.82 0.77
N SER A 227 21.94 -4.93 0.27
CA SER A 227 21.85 -6.26 0.89
C SER A 227 23.20 -6.71 1.39
N GLN A 228 23.23 -7.71 2.27
CA GLN A 228 24.42 -8.32 2.85
C GLN A 228 25.43 -7.28 3.34
N GLN A 229 24.90 -6.26 4.05
CA GLN A 229 25.71 -5.16 4.56
C GLN A 229 26.57 -5.63 5.73
N ARG A 230 27.89 -5.53 5.54
CA ARG A 230 28.87 -6.02 6.52
C ARG A 230 28.90 -5.16 7.78
N VAL A 231 28.75 -5.79 8.91
CA VAL A 231 28.96 -5.26 10.25
C VAL A 231 30.20 -5.92 10.82
N THR A 232 31.18 -5.13 11.26
CA THR A 232 32.44 -5.67 11.80
C THR A 232 32.58 -5.31 13.28
N LEU A 233 32.59 -6.30 14.14
CA LEU A 233 32.77 -6.15 15.57
C LEU A 233 34.06 -6.87 16.02
N GLY A 234 35.06 -6.10 16.39
CA GLY A 234 36.40 -6.64 16.62
C GLY A 234 36.94 -7.32 15.36
N ASN A 235 37.21 -8.61 15.42
CA ASN A 235 37.72 -9.41 14.31
C ASN A 235 36.65 -10.29 13.64
N THR A 236 35.39 -10.12 14.01
CA THR A 236 34.30 -10.93 13.48
C THR A 236 33.43 -10.10 12.52
N HIS A 237 33.08 -10.70 11.40
CA HIS A 237 32.23 -10.10 10.37
C HIS A 237 30.87 -10.75 10.41
N TYR A 238 29.85 -9.91 10.40
CA TYR A 238 28.43 -10.26 10.31
C TYR A 238 27.84 -9.55 9.10
N TYR A 239 26.68 -9.99 8.65
CA TYR A 239 26.02 -9.42 7.48
C TYR A 239 24.53 -9.22 7.79
N VAL A 240 24.02 -8.04 7.48
CA VAL A 240 22.59 -7.72 7.56
C VAL A 240 21.97 -8.09 6.23
N ASP A 241 20.93 -8.90 6.22
CA ASP A 241 20.33 -9.38 4.98
C ASP A 241 19.92 -8.22 4.06
N MET A 242 19.12 -7.28 4.56
CA MET A 242 18.69 -6.11 3.77
C MET A 242 18.65 -4.86 4.63
N VAL A 243 19.14 -3.76 4.07
CA VAL A 243 19.14 -2.44 4.70
C VAL A 243 18.37 -1.46 3.85
N PHE A 244 17.47 -0.75 4.50
CA PHE A 244 16.70 0.36 3.94
C PHE A 244 16.88 1.61 4.79
N TYR A 245 16.52 2.75 4.23
CA TYR A 245 16.35 4.00 4.95
C TYR A 245 14.92 4.49 4.77
N ASN A 246 14.23 4.78 5.87
CA ASN A 246 12.89 5.38 5.79
C ASN A 246 13.01 6.90 5.98
N LYS A 247 12.77 7.64 4.88
CA LYS A 247 12.91 9.10 4.86
C LYS A 247 11.86 9.85 5.71
N ILE A 248 10.72 9.21 6.02
CA ILE A 248 9.66 9.83 6.84
C ILE A 248 10.08 9.82 8.30
N LEU A 249 10.53 8.66 8.78
CA LEU A 249 11.04 8.48 10.13
C LEU A 249 12.51 8.89 10.30
N ARG A 250 13.23 9.16 9.19
CA ARG A 250 14.65 9.47 9.20
C ARG A 250 15.44 8.42 9.98
N SER A 251 15.23 7.15 9.65
CA SER A 251 15.81 6.00 10.34
C SER A 251 16.25 4.94 9.36
N TYR A 252 17.38 4.30 9.64
CA TYR A 252 17.71 3.03 9.00
C TYR A 252 16.73 1.95 9.43
N VAL A 253 16.34 1.09 8.50
CA VAL A 253 15.48 -0.07 8.73
C VAL A 253 16.24 -1.31 8.28
N LEU A 254 16.58 -2.15 9.24
CA LEU A 254 17.32 -3.38 9.06
C LEU A 254 16.31 -4.52 8.99
N ILE A 255 16.37 -5.32 7.93
CA ILE A 255 15.48 -6.47 7.75
C ILE A 255 16.31 -7.74 7.83
N GLU A 256 15.89 -8.65 8.69
CA GLU A 256 16.41 -10.00 8.83
C GLU A 256 15.35 -10.99 8.34
N LEU A 257 15.73 -11.91 7.46
CA LEU A 257 14.87 -12.92 6.88
C LEU A 257 15.04 -14.25 7.59
N LYS A 258 13.94 -14.92 7.91
CA LYS A 258 13.95 -16.27 8.48
C LYS A 258 12.94 -17.15 7.77
N THR A 259 13.38 -18.27 7.25
CA THR A 259 12.51 -19.25 6.58
C THR A 259 11.85 -20.23 7.55
N ASN A 260 11.99 -19.99 8.84
CA ASN A 260 11.37 -20.72 9.93
C ASN A 260 10.60 -19.77 10.88
N LYS A 261 10.12 -20.30 11.99
CA LYS A 261 9.49 -19.50 13.04
C LYS A 261 10.49 -18.58 13.72
N LEU A 262 10.00 -17.49 14.32
CA LEU A 262 10.80 -16.57 15.11
C LEU A 262 11.55 -17.31 16.24
N MET A 263 12.86 -17.10 16.29
CA MET A 263 13.74 -17.63 17.33
C MET A 263 14.42 -16.48 18.09
N PRO A 264 14.70 -16.63 19.41
CA PRO A 264 15.33 -15.58 20.22
C PRO A 264 16.69 -15.12 19.69
N GLU A 265 17.42 -16.00 19.02
CA GLU A 265 18.73 -15.72 18.42
C GLU A 265 18.63 -14.63 17.35
N ALA A 266 17.55 -14.64 16.54
CA ALA A 266 17.32 -13.62 15.52
C ALA A 266 17.10 -12.23 16.15
N VAL A 267 16.44 -12.17 17.32
CA VAL A 267 16.26 -10.92 18.07
C VAL A 267 17.59 -10.41 18.60
N GLY A 268 18.42 -11.29 19.12
CA GLY A 268 19.79 -10.94 19.58
C GLY A 268 20.66 -10.43 18.45
N GLN A 269 20.60 -11.08 17.29
CA GLN A 269 21.35 -10.73 16.08
C GLN A 269 20.97 -9.34 15.57
N ILE A 270 19.68 -9.09 15.36
CA ILE A 270 19.22 -7.77 14.84
C ILE A 270 19.47 -6.66 15.87
N ASN A 271 19.33 -6.93 17.17
CA ASN A 271 19.66 -5.95 18.21
C ASN A 271 21.13 -5.53 18.19
N MET A 272 22.04 -6.48 17.95
CA MET A 272 23.48 -6.20 17.77
C MET A 272 23.69 -5.27 16.56
N TYR A 273 23.01 -5.53 15.43
CA TYR A 273 23.09 -4.69 14.24
C TYR A 273 22.54 -3.29 14.47
N LEU A 274 21.40 -3.16 15.18
CA LEU A 274 20.82 -1.85 15.51
C LEU A 274 21.79 -1.01 16.36
N ASN A 275 22.43 -1.61 17.34
CA ASN A 275 23.42 -0.91 18.16
C ASN A 275 24.64 -0.46 17.33
N TYR A 276 25.10 -1.29 16.39
CA TYR A 276 26.18 -0.91 15.46
C TYR A 276 25.77 0.25 14.57
N TYR A 277 24.57 0.18 13.95
CA TYR A 277 24.10 1.27 13.10
C TYR A 277 23.91 2.56 13.88
N LYS A 278 23.43 2.49 15.12
CA LYS A 278 23.26 3.64 15.98
C LYS A 278 24.60 4.33 16.31
N SER A 279 25.68 3.57 16.50
CA SER A 279 26.98 4.11 16.94
C SER A 279 27.93 4.45 15.78
N GLU A 280 27.87 3.69 14.68
CA GLU A 280 28.88 3.75 13.62
C GLU A 280 28.36 4.24 12.26
N VAL A 281 27.03 4.22 12.04
CA VAL A 281 26.43 4.49 10.72
C VAL A 281 25.51 5.71 10.73
N ASN A 282 24.70 5.89 11.78
CA ASN A 282 23.77 7.00 11.89
C ASN A 282 24.48 8.36 11.91
N ASP A 283 23.92 9.33 11.20
CA ASP A 283 24.27 10.72 11.34
C ASP A 283 23.55 11.37 12.54
N GLU A 284 24.00 12.56 12.96
CA GLU A 284 23.37 13.34 14.07
C GLU A 284 21.89 13.64 13.84
N MET A 285 21.48 13.68 12.58
CA MET A 285 20.11 13.99 12.17
C MET A 285 19.22 12.76 12.08
N ASP A 286 19.77 11.53 12.17
CA ASP A 286 19.03 10.29 12.09
C ASP A 286 18.41 9.92 13.43
N ASN A 287 17.20 9.37 13.37
CA ASN A 287 16.59 8.73 14.53
C ASN A 287 17.15 7.32 14.75
N GLU A 288 16.80 6.70 15.87
CA GLU A 288 17.24 5.35 16.17
C GLU A 288 16.86 4.36 15.07
N PRO A 289 17.77 3.43 14.70
CA PRO A 289 17.51 2.44 13.69
C PRO A 289 16.44 1.44 14.14
N ILE A 290 15.70 0.90 13.18
CA ILE A 290 14.53 0.01 13.35
C ILE A 290 14.88 -1.37 12.81
N GLY A 291 14.55 -2.42 13.55
CA GLY A 291 14.71 -3.81 13.13
C GLY A 291 13.38 -4.46 12.77
N ILE A 292 13.33 -5.17 11.66
CA ILE A 292 12.17 -5.98 11.26
C ILE A 292 12.66 -7.39 10.98
N ILE A 293 12.14 -8.38 11.73
CA ILE A 293 12.37 -9.79 11.49
C ILE A 293 11.18 -10.35 10.72
N LEU A 294 11.40 -10.82 9.51
CA LEU A 294 10.40 -11.47 8.68
C LEU A 294 10.56 -12.99 8.81
N CYS A 295 9.53 -13.66 9.29
CA CYS A 295 9.53 -15.10 9.56
C CYS A 295 8.27 -15.78 9.02
N THR A 296 8.30 -17.10 8.87
CA THR A 296 7.15 -17.86 8.38
C THR A 296 6.06 -18.01 9.43
N ASP A 297 6.44 -18.04 10.72
CA ASP A 297 5.52 -18.12 11.84
C ASP A 297 6.08 -17.45 13.09
N LYS A 298 5.18 -16.95 13.96
CA LYS A 298 5.53 -16.42 15.27
C LYS A 298 4.50 -16.85 16.30
N ASP A 299 4.98 -17.37 17.42
CA ASP A 299 4.17 -17.53 18.61
C ASP A 299 4.12 -16.18 19.32
N GLY A 300 2.89 -15.65 19.54
CA GLY A 300 2.71 -14.33 20.13
C GLY A 300 3.34 -14.20 21.50
N VAL A 301 3.23 -15.24 22.34
CA VAL A 301 3.81 -15.25 23.70
C VAL A 301 5.35 -15.30 23.62
N GLN A 302 5.91 -16.18 22.79
CA GLN A 302 7.36 -16.27 22.62
C GLN A 302 7.93 -14.98 22.04
N ALA A 303 7.26 -14.35 21.07
CA ALA A 303 7.68 -13.08 20.49
C ALA A 303 7.67 -11.95 21.55
N GLU A 304 6.64 -11.87 22.38
CA GLU A 304 6.53 -10.88 23.45
C GLU A 304 7.70 -11.02 24.46
N TYR A 305 7.99 -12.24 24.91
CA TYR A 305 9.12 -12.47 25.82
C TYR A 305 10.48 -12.25 25.14
N ALA A 306 10.65 -12.64 23.90
CA ALA A 306 11.91 -12.44 23.18
C ALA A 306 12.20 -10.97 22.90
N LEU A 307 11.18 -10.20 22.53
CA LEU A 307 11.30 -8.77 22.25
C LEU A 307 11.41 -7.94 23.54
N GLY A 308 10.62 -8.25 24.58
CA GLY A 308 10.67 -7.56 25.86
C GLY A 308 10.73 -6.04 25.72
N ASN A 309 11.73 -5.40 26.32
CA ASN A 309 11.95 -3.96 26.27
C ASN A 309 12.41 -3.44 24.88
N LEU A 310 12.63 -4.32 23.90
CA LEU A 310 13.04 -3.98 22.54
C LEU A 310 11.83 -3.79 21.58
N SER A 311 10.60 -4.02 22.05
CA SER A 311 9.37 -3.99 21.24
C SER A 311 9.06 -2.65 20.56
N ASN A 312 9.72 -1.57 20.94
CA ASN A 312 9.63 -0.26 20.29
C ASN A 312 10.62 -0.05 19.13
N LYS A 313 11.60 -0.95 18.98
CA LYS A 313 12.69 -0.87 17.99
C LYS A 313 12.76 -2.09 17.08
N ILE A 314 12.38 -3.27 17.58
CA ILE A 314 12.45 -4.54 16.87
C ILE A 314 11.04 -5.08 16.74
N PHE A 315 10.65 -5.36 15.52
CA PHE A 315 9.33 -5.90 15.17
C PHE A 315 9.52 -7.25 14.49
N ALA A 316 8.73 -8.24 14.92
CA ALA A 316 8.63 -9.51 14.23
C ALA A 316 7.31 -9.58 13.48
N SER A 317 7.36 -9.92 12.21
CA SER A 317 6.17 -10.08 11.38
C SER A 317 6.24 -11.37 10.57
N LYS A 318 5.08 -11.96 10.33
CA LYS A 318 4.95 -13.07 9.39
C LYS A 318 5.07 -12.57 7.95
N TYR A 319 5.50 -13.46 7.07
CA TYR A 319 5.32 -13.28 5.64
C TYR A 319 4.64 -14.50 5.03
N THR A 320 3.99 -14.29 3.88
CA THR A 320 3.39 -15.35 3.08
C THR A 320 3.81 -15.19 1.62
N LEU A 321 3.97 -16.33 0.91
CA LEU A 321 4.33 -16.36 -0.51
C LEU A 321 3.08 -16.37 -1.42
N TYR A 322 1.90 -16.36 -0.83
CA TYR A 322 0.61 -16.39 -1.52
C TYR A 322 -0.32 -15.31 -1.00
N ILE A 323 -1.39 -15.06 -1.73
CA ILE A 323 -2.40 -14.10 -1.31
C ILE A 323 -3.21 -14.71 -0.17
N PRO A 324 -3.21 -14.09 1.02
CA PRO A 324 -3.92 -14.63 2.16
C PRO A 324 -5.44 -14.69 1.90
N ASN A 325 -6.10 -15.65 2.52
CA ASN A 325 -7.55 -15.75 2.47
C ASN A 325 -8.16 -14.56 3.22
N ARG A 326 -8.87 -13.71 2.50
CA ARG A 326 -9.48 -12.50 3.04
C ARG A 326 -10.43 -12.77 4.20
N LYS A 327 -11.25 -13.83 4.13
CA LYS A 327 -12.19 -14.19 5.20
C LYS A 327 -11.44 -14.55 6.48
N GLU A 328 -10.35 -15.30 6.38
CA GLU A 328 -9.52 -15.66 7.53
C GLU A 328 -8.89 -14.43 8.19
N LEU A 329 -8.44 -13.45 7.40
CA LEU A 329 -7.92 -12.19 7.94
C LEU A 329 -9.02 -11.35 8.61
N GLU A 330 -10.21 -11.26 8.00
CA GLU A 330 -11.37 -10.57 8.56
C GLU A 330 -11.79 -11.21 9.90
N GLU A 331 -11.86 -12.55 9.96
CA GLU A 331 -12.14 -13.29 11.22
C GLU A 331 -11.05 -13.09 12.29
N GLN A 332 -9.77 -13.00 11.89
CA GLN A 332 -8.70 -12.70 12.84
C GLN A 332 -8.82 -11.27 13.39
N VAL A 333 -9.13 -10.30 12.55
CA VAL A 333 -9.39 -8.90 12.97
C VAL A 333 -10.59 -8.84 13.92
N GLU A 334 -11.69 -9.53 13.61
CA GLU A 334 -12.88 -9.59 14.47
C GLU A 334 -12.55 -10.19 15.85
N LYS A 335 -11.82 -11.30 15.90
CA LYS A 335 -11.37 -11.92 17.17
C LYS A 335 -10.51 -10.97 18.01
N VAL A 336 -9.62 -10.22 17.36
CA VAL A 336 -8.81 -9.21 18.04
C VAL A 336 -9.71 -8.10 18.60
N ILE A 337 -10.67 -7.60 17.82
CA ILE A 337 -11.61 -6.55 18.25
C ILE A 337 -12.53 -7.05 19.39
N GLU A 338 -12.99 -8.30 19.36
CA GLU A 338 -13.86 -8.88 20.40
C GLU A 338 -13.13 -9.08 21.72
N LYS A 339 -11.91 -9.59 21.70
CA LYS A 339 -11.06 -9.79 22.90
C LYS A 339 -10.85 -8.50 23.71
N TYR A 340 -10.99 -7.33 23.06
CA TYR A 340 -10.89 -6.01 23.71
C TYR A 340 -12.23 -5.36 24.05
N LYS A 341 -13.37 -5.99 23.70
CA LYS A 341 -14.68 -5.55 24.18
C LYS A 341 -14.99 -6.10 25.60
N GLU A 342 -14.29 -7.17 25.99
CA GLU A 342 -14.50 -7.86 27.27
C GLU A 342 -13.56 -7.40 28.40
N LYS A 343 -12.60 -6.50 28.10
CA LYS A 343 -11.75 -5.84 29.09
C LYS A 343 -12.17 -4.37 29.26
#